data_66222d77d06dc2204db8fb9b88e1201b
#
_entry.id   66222d77d06dc2204db8fb9b88e1201b
#
_cell.length_a   1.000
_cell.length_b   1.000
_cell.length_c   1.000
_cell.angle_alpha   90.00
_cell.angle_beta   90.00
_cell.angle_gamma   90.00
#
_symmetry.space_group_name_H-M   'P 1'
#
loop_
_entity.id
_entity.type
_entity.pdbx_description
1 polymer ?
#
loop_
_entity_poly.entity_id
_entity_poly.type
_entity_poly.pdbx_seq_one_letter_code
_entity_poly.pdbx_strand_id
1 'polypeptide(L)'
;MTLSSVRFRGAQLTKTRPAVVLSTQVYHQFRQDVVVGIITTQTPEPMAPTDCELVYWKQAGLRAPSCFRLFPVTFPQREVRLIGRLSDSDWASVRAA
;
A
#
# COMPACT_ATOMS: atom_id res chain seq x y z
N MET A 1 -2.30 -6.26 8.20
CA MET A 1 -2.33 -4.88 7.68
C MET A 1 -3.21 -4.80 6.45
N THR A 2 -3.97 -3.75 6.35
CA THR A 2 -4.97 -3.59 5.30
C THR A 2 -4.36 -3.18 3.99
N LEU A 3 -4.72 -3.88 2.92
CA LEU A 3 -4.43 -3.51 1.55
C LEU A 3 -5.64 -2.79 0.97
N SER A 4 -5.43 -1.63 0.38
CA SER A 4 -6.52 -0.82 -0.13
C SER A 4 -6.19 -0.30 -1.53
N SER A 5 -7.22 0.08 -2.28
CA SER A 5 -7.03 0.86 -3.49
C SER A 5 -7.15 2.33 -3.18
N VAL A 6 -6.29 3.13 -3.76
CA VAL A 6 -6.30 4.58 -3.62
C VAL A 6 -6.29 5.22 -5.00
N ARG A 7 -6.86 6.42 -5.09
CA ARG A 7 -6.99 7.13 -6.35
C ARG A 7 -5.86 8.15 -6.47
N PHE A 8 -4.85 7.82 -7.27
CA PHE A 8 -3.78 8.76 -7.60
C PHE A 8 -4.24 9.71 -8.70
N ARG A 9 -4.06 11.00 -8.45
CA ARG A 9 -4.38 12.04 -9.43
C ARG A 9 -3.09 12.53 -10.07
N GLY A 10 -2.89 12.15 -11.33
CA GLY A 10 -1.81 12.69 -12.15
C GLY A 10 -2.25 13.97 -12.87
N ALA A 11 -1.32 14.55 -13.63
CA ALA A 11 -1.58 15.80 -14.36
C ALA A 11 -2.71 15.66 -15.40
N GLN A 12 -2.90 14.47 -15.97
CA GLN A 12 -3.89 14.23 -17.03
C GLN A 12 -4.84 13.08 -16.75
N LEU A 13 -4.51 12.19 -15.79
CA LEU A 13 -5.28 10.99 -15.52
C LEU A 13 -5.38 10.74 -14.04
N THR A 14 -6.56 10.26 -13.62
CA THR A 14 -6.76 9.67 -12.31
C THR A 14 -6.61 8.16 -12.43
N LYS A 15 -5.70 7.55 -11.67
CA LYS A 15 -5.50 6.10 -11.66
C LYS A 15 -5.78 5.53 -10.28
N THR A 16 -6.44 4.38 -10.25
CA THR A 16 -6.63 3.62 -9.02
C THR A 16 -5.49 2.63 -8.88
N ARG A 17 -4.80 2.65 -7.75
CA ARG A 17 -3.65 1.80 -7.46
C ARG A 17 -3.78 1.13 -6.11
N PRO A 18 -3.25 -0.10 -5.94
CA PRO A 18 -3.19 -0.71 -4.62
C PRO A 18 -2.13 -0.01 -3.74
N ALA A 19 -2.39 -0.02 -2.44
CA ALA A 19 -1.50 0.56 -1.45
C ALA A 19 -1.70 -0.14 -0.10
N VAL A 20 -0.69 -0.10 0.76
CA VAL A 20 -0.77 -0.63 2.13
C VAL A 20 -1.07 0.53 3.06
N VAL A 21 -2.12 0.38 3.88
CA VAL A 21 -2.45 1.38 4.91
C VAL A 21 -1.43 1.25 6.03
N LEU A 22 -0.66 2.30 6.27
CA LEU A 22 0.37 2.36 7.29
C LEU A 22 -0.12 3.00 8.59
N SER A 23 -1.09 3.91 8.51
CA SER A 23 -1.62 4.61 9.67
C SER A 23 -2.52 3.70 10.50
N THR A 24 -2.57 3.99 11.81
CA THR A 24 -3.30 3.17 12.78
C THR A 24 -4.75 3.63 12.94
N GLN A 25 -5.57 2.80 13.60
CA GLN A 25 -6.93 3.19 13.94
C GLN A 25 -6.98 4.42 14.84
N VAL A 26 -6.02 4.57 15.74
CA VAL A 26 -5.93 5.75 16.60
C VAL A 26 -5.76 7.00 15.73
N TYR A 27 -4.87 6.94 14.74
CA TYR A 27 -4.69 8.04 13.80
C TYR A 27 -6.00 8.34 13.06
N HIS A 28 -6.71 7.31 12.59
CA HIS A 28 -7.95 7.48 11.83
C HIS A 28 -9.10 8.06 12.65
N GLN A 29 -9.08 7.93 13.99
CA GLN A 29 -10.09 8.51 14.87
C GLN A 29 -9.97 10.03 14.97
N PHE A 30 -8.77 10.58 14.79
CA PHE A 30 -8.49 12.00 14.98
C PHE A 30 -8.18 12.74 13.68
N ARG A 31 -8.01 12.02 12.59
CA ARG A 31 -7.66 12.59 11.29
C ARG A 31 -8.58 12.03 10.22
N GLN A 32 -8.86 12.85 9.20
CA GLN A 32 -9.69 12.44 8.07
C GLN A 32 -8.86 11.85 6.93
N ASP A 33 -7.55 11.82 7.05
CA ASP A 33 -6.63 11.28 6.07
C ASP A 33 -6.09 9.93 6.51
N VAL A 34 -5.53 9.20 5.55
CA VAL A 34 -4.90 7.89 5.73
C VAL A 34 -3.51 7.96 5.14
N VAL A 35 -2.51 7.43 5.86
CA VAL A 35 -1.14 7.32 5.35
C VAL A 35 -0.97 5.94 4.75
N VAL A 36 -0.49 5.89 3.50
CA VAL A 36 -0.31 4.63 2.77
C VAL A 36 1.11 4.52 2.23
N GLY A 37 1.56 3.28 2.01
CA GLY A 37 2.76 2.97 1.24
C GLY A 37 2.37 2.43 -0.12
N ILE A 38 3.24 2.57 -1.11
CA ILE A 38 2.96 2.28 -2.51
C ILE A 38 3.17 0.80 -2.82
N ILE A 39 2.29 0.21 -3.61
CA ILE A 39 2.45 -1.11 -4.22
C ILE A 39 2.70 -0.92 -5.70
N THR A 40 3.71 -1.61 -6.23
CA THR A 40 4.05 -1.58 -7.66
C THR A 40 4.24 -3.00 -8.20
N THR A 41 3.89 -3.21 -9.46
CA THR A 41 4.17 -4.45 -10.17
C THR A 41 5.55 -4.45 -10.82
N GLN A 42 6.24 -3.33 -10.82
CA GLN A 42 7.60 -3.22 -11.34
C GLN A 42 8.60 -3.38 -10.19
N THR A 43 9.48 -4.37 -10.29
CA THR A 43 10.53 -4.56 -9.30
C THR A 43 11.56 -3.42 -9.43
N PRO A 44 11.78 -2.64 -8.36
CA PRO A 44 12.81 -1.60 -8.39
C PRO A 44 14.20 -2.18 -8.61
N GLU A 45 15.02 -1.50 -9.41
CA GLU A 45 16.42 -1.87 -9.61
C GLU A 45 17.33 -0.63 -9.51
N PRO A 46 18.28 -0.61 -8.55
CA PRO A 46 18.41 -1.59 -7.48
C PRO A 46 17.26 -1.50 -6.47
N MET A 47 16.97 -2.62 -5.83
CA MET A 47 15.96 -2.65 -4.76
C MET A 47 16.51 -1.98 -3.51
N ALA A 48 15.79 -0.99 -2.99
CA ALA A 48 16.20 -0.31 -1.77
C ALA A 48 15.90 -1.17 -0.53
N PRO A 49 16.59 -0.95 0.61
CA PRO A 49 16.28 -1.69 1.84
C PRO A 49 14.85 -1.51 2.33
N THR A 50 14.19 -0.42 1.94
CA THR A 50 12.80 -0.12 2.30
C THR A 50 11.79 -0.68 1.31
N ASP A 51 12.25 -1.35 0.25
CA ASP A 51 11.39 -2.06 -0.70
C ASP A 51 11.31 -3.53 -0.30
N CYS A 52 10.16 -4.17 -0.50
CA CYS A 52 10.06 -5.62 -0.30
C CYS A 52 9.05 -6.25 -1.24
N GLU A 53 9.37 -7.47 -1.68
CA GLU A 53 8.45 -8.26 -2.48
C GLU A 53 7.36 -8.84 -1.59
N LEU A 54 6.11 -8.83 -2.07
CA LEU A 54 5.00 -9.47 -1.40
C LEU A 54 4.90 -10.91 -1.87
N VAL A 55 5.11 -11.86 -0.96
CA VAL A 55 5.10 -13.29 -1.29
C VAL A 55 3.66 -13.78 -1.50
N TYR A 56 2.74 -13.34 -0.66
CA TYR A 56 1.34 -13.78 -0.68
C TYR A 56 0.43 -12.73 -1.31
N TRP A 57 0.87 -12.16 -2.42
CA TRP A 57 0.15 -11.09 -3.12
C TRP A 57 -1.24 -11.54 -3.59
N LYS A 58 -1.37 -12.80 -4.03
CA LYS A 58 -2.63 -13.32 -4.55
C LYS A 58 -3.69 -13.43 -3.45
N GLN A 59 -3.31 -13.94 -2.27
CA GLN A 59 -4.22 -14.05 -1.13
C GLN A 59 -4.63 -12.68 -0.59
N ALA A 60 -3.79 -11.68 -0.77
CA ALA A 60 -4.08 -10.31 -0.35
C ALA A 60 -5.07 -9.60 -1.29
N GLY A 61 -5.35 -10.17 -2.46
CA GLY A 61 -6.29 -9.60 -3.42
C GLY A 61 -5.63 -8.86 -4.58
N LEU A 62 -4.32 -8.98 -4.74
CA LEU A 62 -3.60 -8.38 -5.87
C LEU A 62 -3.70 -9.28 -7.10
N ARG A 63 -3.54 -8.70 -8.28
CA ARG A 63 -3.71 -9.38 -9.57
C ARG A 63 -2.41 -9.90 -10.16
N ALA A 64 -1.27 -9.44 -9.65
CA ALA A 64 0.05 -9.77 -10.18
C ALA A 64 1.08 -9.72 -9.06
N PRO A 65 2.25 -10.38 -9.25
CA PRO A 65 3.36 -10.22 -8.32
C PRO A 65 3.69 -8.75 -8.11
N SER A 66 3.86 -8.35 -6.86
CA SER A 66 3.94 -6.95 -6.47
C SER A 66 5.01 -6.73 -5.42
N CYS A 67 5.55 -5.51 -5.40
CA CYS A 67 6.50 -5.04 -4.40
C CYS A 67 5.89 -3.90 -3.60
N PHE A 68 6.20 -3.85 -2.31
CA PHE A 68 5.94 -2.71 -1.47
C PHE A 68 7.12 -1.75 -1.53
N ARG A 69 6.84 -0.45 -1.67
CA ARG A 69 7.83 0.62 -1.58
C ARG A 69 7.45 1.59 -0.48
N LEU A 70 8.39 1.88 0.39
CA LEU A 70 8.17 2.88 1.44
C LEU A 70 8.28 4.28 0.84
N PHE A 71 7.17 4.73 0.32
CA PHE A 71 6.97 6.08 -0.18
C PHE A 71 5.65 6.57 0.41
N PRO A 72 5.68 7.16 1.63
CA PRO A 72 4.44 7.51 2.32
C PRO A 72 3.69 8.61 1.60
N VAL A 73 2.41 8.39 1.40
CA VAL A 73 1.50 9.36 0.78
C VAL A 73 0.24 9.40 1.62
N THR A 74 -0.36 10.58 1.76
CA THR A 74 -1.64 10.74 2.47
C THR A 74 -2.78 10.90 1.49
N PHE A 75 -3.92 10.28 1.84
CA PHE A 75 -5.16 10.38 1.08
C PHE A 75 -6.33 10.64 2.03
N PRO A 76 -7.38 11.38 1.59
CA PRO A 76 -8.62 11.42 2.35
C PRO A 76 -9.20 10.01 2.51
N GLN A 77 -9.73 9.69 3.69
CA GLN A 77 -10.29 8.36 3.95
C GLN A 77 -11.36 7.97 2.93
N ARG A 78 -12.15 8.94 2.45
CA ARG A 78 -13.20 8.68 1.46
C ARG A 78 -12.68 8.20 0.10
N GLU A 79 -11.39 8.38 -0.18
CA GLU A 79 -10.76 7.95 -1.43
C GLU A 79 -10.05 6.60 -1.29
N VAL A 80 -10.12 5.97 -0.13
CA VAL A 80 -9.44 4.71 0.18
C VAL A 80 -10.48 3.61 0.27
N ARG A 81 -10.29 2.54 -0.53
CA ARG A 81 -11.20 1.40 -0.55
C ARG A 81 -10.44 0.13 -0.19
N LEU A 82 -11.02 -0.68 0.71
CA LEU A 82 -10.45 -1.95 1.10
C LEU A 82 -10.42 -2.92 -0.10
N ILE A 83 -9.25 -3.54 -0.34
CA ILE A 83 -9.09 -4.65 -1.29
C ILE A 83 -8.97 -5.97 -0.53
N GLY A 84 -8.15 -6.02 0.50
CA GLY A 84 -7.85 -7.24 1.23
C GLY A 84 -6.89 -6.97 2.38
N ARG A 85 -6.11 -7.99 2.74
CA ARG A 85 -5.13 -7.89 3.83
C ARG A 85 -3.84 -8.61 3.42
N LEU A 86 -2.72 -8.05 3.84
CA LEU A 86 -1.45 -8.75 3.74
C LEU A 86 -1.43 -9.95 4.69
N SER A 87 -0.70 -11.02 4.30
CA SER A 87 -0.38 -12.08 5.23
C SER A 87 0.46 -11.53 6.39
N ASP A 88 0.47 -12.25 7.52
CA ASP A 88 1.27 -11.83 8.67
C ASP A 88 2.76 -11.76 8.32
N SER A 89 3.26 -12.69 7.49
CA SER A 89 4.65 -12.67 7.07
C SER A 89 4.98 -11.50 6.15
N ASP A 90 4.12 -11.18 5.20
CA ASP A 90 4.31 -10.01 4.32
C ASP A 90 4.22 -8.72 5.12
N TRP A 91 3.28 -8.63 6.06
CA TRP A 91 3.19 -7.48 6.94
C TRP A 91 4.45 -7.32 7.78
N ALA A 92 5.00 -8.42 8.30
CA ALA A 92 6.26 -8.36 9.06
C ALA A 92 7.40 -7.81 8.20
N SER A 93 7.49 -8.21 6.93
CA SER A 93 8.49 -7.70 5.99
C SER A 93 8.31 -6.21 5.70
N VAL A 94 7.08 -5.78 5.47
CA VAL A 94 6.75 -4.36 5.26
C VAL A 94 7.13 -3.53 6.48
N ARG A 95 6.79 -4.02 7.68
CA ARG A 95 7.07 -3.30 8.93
C ARG A 95 8.56 -3.18 9.20
N ALA A 96 9.35 -4.16 8.78
CA ALA A 96 10.81 -4.17 8.96
C ALA A 96 11.53 -3.29 7.94
N ALA A 97 10.87 -2.92 6.87
CA ALA A 97 11.45 -2.09 5.80
C ALA A 97 11.65 -0.63 6.22
#